data_315bfa513a1846072dc44eac92d7b0dc
#
_entry.id   315bfa513a1846072dc44eac92d7b0dc
#
_cell.length_a   1.000
_cell.length_b   1.000
_cell.length_c   1.000
_cell.angle_alpha   90.00
_cell.angle_beta   90.00
_cell.angle_gamma   90.00
#
_symmetry.space_group_name_H-M   'P 1'
#
loop_
_entity.id
_entity.type
_entity.pdbx_description
1 polymer ?
#
loop_
_entity_poly.entity_id
_entity_poly.type
_entity_poly.pdbx_seq_one_letter_code
_entity_poly.pdbx_strand_id
1 'polypeptide(L)'
;MNNASELKQKAIEMTTQLLERKGYRIIDRLSGECISLVAADDGDIVFARVIARDAKEKGFPAWTMDRRMAENDAIAWLKQQGESIPDSRIRFDEIALVVFDGGKAMVRHHVNAWGSCV
;
A
#
# COMPACT_ATOMS: atom_id res chain seq x y z
N MET A 1 2.51 -11.32 -22.72
CA MET A 1 2.87 -11.34 -21.31
C MET A 1 2.83 -9.92 -20.75
N ASN A 2 2.16 -9.73 -19.65
CA ASN A 2 2.03 -8.39 -19.06
C ASN A 2 3.02 -8.22 -17.90
N ASN A 3 4.19 -7.70 -18.20
CA ASN A 3 5.24 -7.50 -17.20
C ASN A 3 4.84 -6.53 -16.09
N ALA A 4 4.01 -5.55 -16.40
CA ALA A 4 3.55 -4.59 -15.41
C ALA A 4 2.66 -5.25 -14.35
N SER A 5 1.79 -6.17 -14.77
CA SER A 5 0.93 -6.91 -13.86
C SER A 5 1.75 -7.85 -12.96
N GLU A 6 2.72 -8.55 -13.55
CA GLU A 6 3.61 -9.44 -12.79
C GLU A 6 4.45 -8.67 -11.79
N LEU A 7 4.96 -7.51 -12.20
CA LEU A 7 5.75 -6.63 -11.35
C LEU A 7 4.93 -6.16 -10.15
N LYS A 8 3.69 -5.76 -10.38
CA LYS A 8 2.80 -5.30 -9.33
C LYS A 8 2.48 -6.41 -8.34
N GLN A 9 2.18 -7.62 -8.84
CA GLN A 9 1.91 -8.77 -7.99
C GLN A 9 3.10 -9.09 -7.09
N LYS A 10 4.29 -9.10 -7.68
CA LYS A 10 5.51 -9.36 -6.94
C LYS A 10 5.76 -8.29 -5.89
N ALA A 11 5.54 -7.04 -6.23
CA ALA A 11 5.70 -5.94 -5.30
C ALA A 11 4.72 -6.03 -4.12
N ILE A 12 3.49 -6.42 -4.37
CA ILE A 12 2.49 -6.61 -3.32
C ILE A 12 2.91 -7.74 -2.37
N GLU A 13 3.41 -8.84 -2.90
CA GLU A 13 3.90 -9.95 -2.08
C GLU A 13 5.10 -9.53 -1.22
N MET A 14 6.04 -8.83 -1.81
CA MET A 14 7.21 -8.33 -1.07
C MET A 14 6.80 -7.35 0.02
N THR A 15 5.85 -6.46 -0.29
CA THR A 15 5.33 -5.50 0.67
C THR A 15 4.60 -6.19 1.81
N THR A 16 3.81 -7.22 1.51
CA THR A 16 3.13 -8.00 2.53
C THR A 16 4.14 -8.56 3.54
N GLN A 17 5.20 -9.19 3.06
CA GLN A 17 6.24 -9.75 3.92
C GLN A 17 6.94 -8.65 4.73
N LEU A 18 7.24 -7.53 4.11
CA LEU A 18 7.90 -6.42 4.78
C LEU A 18 7.03 -5.87 5.91
N LEU A 19 5.75 -5.65 5.65
CA LEU A 19 4.84 -5.11 6.66
C LEU A 19 4.66 -6.07 7.82
N GLU A 20 4.58 -7.37 7.54
CA GLU A 20 4.49 -8.39 8.59
C GLU A 20 5.74 -8.38 9.48
N ARG A 21 6.91 -8.22 8.90
CA ARG A 21 8.15 -8.09 9.68
C ARG A 21 8.17 -6.85 10.55
N LYS A 22 7.49 -5.79 10.11
CA LYS A 22 7.36 -4.55 10.88
C LYS A 22 6.30 -4.64 11.97
N GLY A 23 5.58 -5.75 12.05
CA GLY A 23 4.53 -5.95 13.04
C GLY A 23 3.14 -5.62 12.56
N TYR A 24 2.97 -5.29 11.31
CA TYR A 24 1.64 -5.06 10.73
C TYR A 24 0.94 -6.41 10.53
N ARG A 25 -0.37 -6.43 10.71
CA ARG A 25 -1.17 -7.60 10.38
C ARG A 25 -1.92 -7.31 9.08
N ILE A 26 -1.69 -8.13 8.06
CA ILE A 26 -2.37 -7.94 6.78
C ILE A 26 -3.80 -8.44 6.92
N ILE A 27 -4.76 -7.59 6.57
CA ILE A 27 -6.20 -7.88 6.70
C ILE A 27 -6.77 -8.31 5.35
N ASP A 28 -6.41 -7.60 4.28
CA ASP A 28 -7.04 -7.84 2.98
C ASP A 28 -6.15 -7.35 1.84
N ARG A 29 -6.41 -7.89 0.65
CA ARG A 29 -5.85 -7.37 -0.61
C ARG A 29 -6.99 -6.78 -1.39
N LEU A 30 -6.75 -5.60 -1.98
CA LEU A 30 -7.76 -4.92 -2.77
C LEU A 30 -7.31 -4.83 -4.22
N SER A 31 -8.27 -4.93 -5.13
CA SER A 31 -8.06 -4.60 -6.53
C SER A 31 -8.69 -3.25 -6.85
N GLY A 32 -8.55 -2.31 -5.92
CA GLY A 32 -9.04 -0.96 -6.06
C GLY A 32 -8.22 -0.14 -7.04
N GLU A 33 -8.67 1.05 -7.32
CA GLU A 33 -7.98 1.95 -8.24
C GLU A 33 -6.68 2.50 -7.67
N CYS A 34 -6.58 2.57 -6.35
CA CYS A 34 -5.45 3.19 -5.66
C CYS A 34 -4.86 2.26 -4.61
N ILE A 35 -5.67 1.72 -3.73
CA ILE A 35 -5.22 0.96 -2.58
C ILE A 35 -5.04 -0.51 -2.93
N SER A 36 -3.90 -1.08 -2.53
CA SER A 36 -3.55 -2.47 -2.80
C SER A 36 -3.72 -3.40 -1.60
N LEU A 37 -3.52 -2.88 -0.40
CA LEU A 37 -3.55 -3.67 0.83
C LEU A 37 -4.26 -2.94 1.94
N VAL A 38 -4.91 -3.72 2.82
CA VAL A 38 -5.43 -3.23 4.09
C VAL A 38 -4.70 -3.97 5.20
N ALA A 39 -4.18 -3.24 6.16
CA ALA A 39 -3.42 -3.81 7.27
C ALA A 39 -3.80 -3.14 8.59
N ALA A 40 -3.45 -3.78 9.68
CA ALA A 40 -3.58 -3.21 11.02
C ALA A 40 -2.20 -2.95 11.59
N ASP A 41 -2.03 -1.79 12.21
CA ASP A 41 -0.79 -1.40 12.88
C ASP A 41 -1.13 -0.68 14.17
N ASP A 42 -0.89 -1.35 15.29
CA ASP A 42 -1.09 -0.78 16.63
C ASP A 42 -2.47 -0.12 16.80
N GLY A 43 -3.50 -0.81 16.35
CA GLY A 43 -4.88 -0.34 16.46
C GLY A 43 -5.36 0.54 15.33
N ASP A 44 -4.47 0.98 14.46
CA ASP A 44 -4.85 1.74 13.25
C ASP A 44 -5.17 0.79 12.10
N ILE A 45 -6.10 1.21 11.26
CA ILE A 45 -6.35 0.55 9.98
C ILE A 45 -5.56 1.32 8.92
N VAL A 46 -4.71 0.61 8.23
CA VAL A 46 -3.79 1.20 7.24
C VAL A 46 -4.23 0.78 5.84
N PHE A 47 -4.53 1.76 5.00
CA PHE A 47 -4.80 1.54 3.59
C PHE A 47 -3.51 1.85 2.83
N ALA A 48 -2.92 0.84 2.22
CA ALA A 48 -1.60 0.95 1.62
C ALA A 48 -1.67 0.89 0.09
N ARG A 49 -1.06 1.88 -0.54
CA ARG A 49 -0.81 1.87 -1.98
C ARG A 49 0.59 1.31 -2.23
N VAL A 50 0.68 0.32 -3.09
CA VAL A 50 1.95 -0.27 -3.50
C VAL A 50 2.23 0.13 -4.94
N ILE A 51 3.37 0.78 -5.17
CA ILE A 51 3.83 1.14 -6.49
C ILE A 51 5.23 0.58 -6.71
N ALA A 52 5.50 0.14 -7.92
CA ALA A 52 6.76 -0.53 -8.21
C ALA A 52 7.33 -0.11 -9.56
N ARG A 53 8.64 -0.16 -9.63
CA ARG A 53 9.39 0.07 -10.85
C ARG A 53 10.48 -1.01 -10.96
N ASP A 54 10.74 -1.45 -12.16
CA ASP A 54 11.85 -2.35 -12.44
C ASP A 54 13.18 -1.58 -12.27
N ALA A 55 14.19 -2.23 -11.71
CA ALA A 55 15.50 -1.61 -11.48
C ALA A 55 16.22 -1.17 -12.76
N LYS A 56 15.75 -1.63 -13.92
CA LYS A 56 16.27 -1.16 -15.21
C LYS A 56 15.92 0.29 -15.47
N GLU A 57 14.89 0.80 -14.83
CA GLU A 57 14.53 2.21 -14.90
C GLU A 57 15.25 2.96 -13.77
N LYS A 58 15.33 4.28 -13.91
CA LYS A 58 16.06 5.09 -12.92
C LYS A 58 15.17 5.56 -11.80
N GLY A 59 15.67 5.40 -10.59
CA GLY A 59 15.04 5.96 -9.39
C GLY A 59 13.77 5.27 -8.94
N PHE A 60 13.21 5.75 -7.87
CA PHE A 60 11.93 5.28 -7.37
C PHE A 60 10.78 5.85 -8.18
N PRO A 61 9.62 5.14 -8.22
CA PRO A 61 8.40 5.72 -8.77
C PRO A 61 8.06 7.01 -8.02
N ALA A 62 7.49 7.97 -8.71
CA ALA A 62 7.02 9.19 -8.06
C ALA A 62 5.85 8.90 -7.14
N TRP A 63 5.73 9.67 -6.06
CA TRP A 63 4.56 9.60 -5.18
C TRP A 63 3.34 10.08 -5.98
N THR A 64 2.42 9.18 -6.23
CA THR A 64 1.28 9.46 -7.11
C THR A 64 -0.05 9.12 -6.46
N MET A 65 -0.07 8.96 -5.15
CA MET A 65 -1.32 8.62 -4.47
C MET A 65 -2.33 9.76 -4.59
N ASP A 66 -3.42 9.48 -5.27
CA ASP A 66 -4.54 10.39 -5.37
C ASP A 66 -5.41 10.21 -4.13
N ARG A 67 -5.50 11.24 -3.31
CA ARG A 67 -6.22 11.19 -2.04
C ARG A 67 -7.68 10.80 -2.21
N ARG A 68 -8.34 11.36 -3.22
CA ARG A 68 -9.75 11.07 -3.46
C ARG A 68 -9.97 9.62 -3.83
N MET A 69 -9.14 9.09 -4.72
CA MET A 69 -9.23 7.68 -5.11
C MET A 69 -8.93 6.76 -3.94
N ALA A 70 -7.93 7.10 -3.14
CA ALA A 70 -7.57 6.31 -1.96
C ALA A 70 -8.70 6.30 -0.94
N GLU A 71 -9.30 7.45 -0.69
CA GLU A 71 -10.43 7.55 0.24
C GLU A 71 -11.64 6.78 -0.27
N ASN A 72 -11.91 6.84 -1.58
CA ASN A 72 -13.00 6.08 -2.17
C ASN A 72 -12.81 4.58 -2.01
N ASP A 73 -11.59 4.07 -2.22
CA ASP A 73 -11.27 2.66 -2.00
C ASP A 73 -11.48 2.28 -0.53
N ALA A 74 -11.05 3.14 0.37
CA ALA A 74 -11.19 2.89 1.81
C ALA A 74 -12.67 2.87 2.22
N ILE A 75 -13.46 3.81 1.73
CA ILE A 75 -14.90 3.87 2.03
C ILE A 75 -15.60 2.62 1.54
N ALA A 76 -15.27 2.17 0.32
CA ALA A 76 -15.86 0.97 -0.25
C ALA A 76 -15.57 -0.27 0.62
N TRP A 77 -14.33 -0.37 1.10
CA TRP A 77 -13.94 -1.48 1.96
C TRP A 77 -14.64 -1.40 3.33
N LEU A 78 -14.67 -0.22 3.94
CA LEU A 78 -15.30 -0.01 5.25
C LEU A 78 -16.79 -0.33 5.23
N LYS A 79 -17.47 -0.01 4.13
CA LYS A 79 -18.91 -0.34 3.99
C LYS A 79 -19.18 -1.83 4.10
N GLN A 80 -18.22 -2.66 3.74
CA GLN A 80 -18.37 -4.11 3.78
C GLN A 80 -18.13 -4.69 5.18
N GLN A 81 -17.54 -3.91 6.08
CA GLN A 81 -17.12 -4.42 7.38
C GLN A 81 -18.23 -4.38 8.45
N GLY A 82 -19.27 -3.60 8.22
CA GLY A 82 -20.40 -3.56 9.15
C GLY A 82 -20.15 -2.83 10.46
N GLU A 83 -18.97 -2.31 10.67
CA GLU A 83 -18.62 -1.57 11.87
C GLU A 83 -18.13 -0.16 11.51
N SER A 84 -18.37 0.77 12.40
CA SER A 84 -17.84 2.12 12.26
C SER A 84 -16.44 2.18 12.83
N ILE A 85 -15.52 2.80 12.09
CA ILE A 85 -14.14 3.00 12.53
C ILE A 85 -13.89 4.50 12.60
N PRO A 86 -13.45 5.03 13.74
CA PRO A 86 -13.15 6.46 13.85
C PRO A 86 -12.09 6.88 12.85
N ASP A 87 -12.27 8.03 12.24
CA ASP A 87 -11.32 8.58 11.26
C ASP A 87 -9.91 8.69 11.83
N SER A 88 -9.79 8.98 13.13
CA SER A 88 -8.51 9.07 13.82
C SER A 88 -7.75 7.74 13.87
N ARG A 89 -8.42 6.62 13.52
CA ARG A 89 -7.79 5.30 13.50
C ARG A 89 -7.52 4.82 12.07
N ILE A 90 -7.67 5.68 11.10
CA ILE A 90 -7.44 5.36 9.69
C ILE A 90 -6.18 6.09 9.22
N ARG A 91 -5.32 5.34 8.55
CA ARG A 91 -4.06 5.87 8.04
C ARG A 91 -3.84 5.39 6.62
N PHE A 92 -3.22 6.23 5.81
CA PHE A 92 -2.85 5.89 4.43
C PHE A 92 -1.34 5.88 4.30
N ASP A 93 -0.80 4.74 3.85
CA ASP A 93 0.63 4.57 3.62
C ASP A 93 0.88 4.38 2.13
N GLU A 94 2.03 4.83 1.66
CA GLU A 94 2.48 4.55 0.30
C GLU A 94 3.82 3.84 0.35
N ILE A 95 3.91 2.70 -0.34
CA ILE A 95 5.13 1.90 -0.39
C ILE A 95 5.59 1.83 -1.84
N ALA A 96 6.79 2.34 -2.10
CA ALA A 96 7.40 2.33 -3.41
C ALA A 96 8.55 1.34 -3.43
N LEU A 97 8.60 0.52 -4.46
CA LEU A 97 9.64 -0.48 -4.63
C LEU A 97 10.37 -0.29 -5.95
N VAL A 98 11.69 -0.50 -5.90
CA VAL A 98 12.51 -0.73 -7.08
C VAL A 98 12.91 -2.19 -7.03
N VAL A 99 12.40 -2.98 -7.96
CA VAL A 99 12.55 -4.44 -7.92
C VAL A 99 13.72 -4.88 -8.79
N PHE A 100 14.64 -5.62 -8.17
CA PHE A 100 15.80 -6.18 -8.83
C PHE A 100 15.56 -7.63 -9.22
N ASP A 101 16.37 -8.13 -10.14
CA ASP A 101 16.36 -9.55 -10.45
C ASP A 101 16.72 -10.36 -9.19
N GLY A 102 16.18 -11.57 -9.09
CA GLY A 102 16.43 -12.43 -7.94
C GLY A 102 15.57 -12.19 -6.73
N GLY A 103 14.51 -11.42 -6.89
CA GLY A 103 13.53 -11.25 -5.81
C GLY A 103 13.93 -10.25 -4.74
N LYS A 104 14.87 -9.36 -5.05
CA LYS A 104 15.29 -8.29 -4.14
C LYS A 104 14.65 -6.97 -4.55
N ALA A 105 14.51 -6.07 -3.60
CA ALA A 105 13.98 -4.75 -3.89
C ALA A 105 14.53 -3.72 -2.91
N MET A 106 14.65 -2.48 -3.39
CA MET A 106 14.78 -1.32 -2.51
C MET A 106 13.38 -0.82 -2.21
N VAL A 107 13.11 -0.54 -0.95
CA VAL A 107 11.76 -0.17 -0.51
C VAL A 107 11.80 1.20 0.17
N ARG A 108 10.86 2.04 -0.21
CA ARG A 108 10.62 3.32 0.47
C ARG A 108 9.19 3.30 1.01
N HIS A 109 9.06 3.37 2.31
CA HIS A 109 7.77 3.33 2.99
C HIS A 109 7.45 4.72 3.53
N HIS A 110 6.43 5.35 2.95
CA HIS A 110 5.93 6.63 3.42
C HIS A 110 4.73 6.38 4.32
N VAL A 111 4.99 6.34 5.61
CA VAL A 111 3.97 6.12 6.65
C VAL A 111 3.12 7.38 6.77
N ASN A 112 1.80 7.21 6.77
CA ASN A 112 0.85 8.31 6.90
C ASN A 112 1.11 9.37 5.83
N ALA A 113 0.89 8.99 4.58
CA ALA A 113 1.32 9.73 3.39
C ALA A 113 0.86 11.20 3.34
N TRP A 114 -0.24 11.53 3.97
CA TRP A 114 -0.72 12.92 4.03
C TRP A 114 -0.45 13.57 5.37
N GLY A 115 0.34 12.91 6.21
CA GLY A 115 0.71 13.43 7.49
C GLY A 115 -0.45 13.54 8.45
N SER A 116 -0.20 14.24 9.55
CA SER A 116 -1.23 14.54 10.52
C SER A 116 -2.11 15.64 9.95
N CYS A 117 -3.28 15.27 9.49
CA CYS A 117 -4.23 16.22 8.92
C CYS A 117 -5.03 16.89 10.03
N VAL A 118 -4.39 17.69 10.73
CA VAL A 118 -5.09 18.40 11.79
C VAL A 118 -5.68 19.68 11.26
#